data_f2380bd78cf7b19fd7e93fa6bcee9c18
#
_entry.id   f2380bd78cf7b19fd7e93fa6bcee9c18
#
_cell.length_a   1.000
_cell.length_b   1.000
_cell.length_c   1.000
_cell.angle_alpha   90.00
_cell.angle_beta   90.00
_cell.angle_gamma   90.00
#
_symmetry.space_group_name_H-M   'P 1'
#
loop_
_entity.id
_entity.type
_entity.pdbx_description
1 polymer ?
#
loop_
_entity_poly.entity_id
_entity_poly.type
_entity_poly.pdbx_seq_one_letter_code
_entity_poly.pdbx_strand_id
1 'polypeptide(L)'
;MRLSLKWLTPLFILSVAAPPMLFAQDTLPRFTSVDPASGKVGALITVTGENIGKNVIAKVYFTDGQNDIEVQASDQTDTTLKVKIPATAKVGVRYKLMILTRGKEPKLIEQPVRVEIEE
;
A
#
# COMPACT_ATOMS: atom_id res chain seq x y z
N MET A 1 68.84 2.94 -6.26
CA MET A 1 68.21 2.89 -6.21
C MET A 1 67.10 2.88 -6.10
N ARG A 2 66.91 2.78 -6.11
CA ARG A 2 65.97 2.81 -5.98
C ARG A 2 64.82 2.74 -5.73
N LEU A 3 64.42 2.71 -5.64
CA LEU A 3 63.41 2.66 -5.43
C LEU A 3 62.31 2.63 -5.32
N SER A 4 62.09 2.64 -5.32
CA SER A 4 61.13 2.64 -5.19
C SER A 4 60.09 2.50 -4.98
N LEU A 5 59.76 2.57 -4.88
CA LEU A 5 58.75 2.51 -4.68
C LEU A 5 57.70 2.52 -4.66
N LYS A 6 57.47 2.51 -4.76
CA LYS A 6 56.57 2.56 -4.78
C LYS A 6 55.48 2.32 -4.58
N TRP A 7 55.42 2.28 -4.59
CA TRP A 7 54.46 2.05 -4.34
C TRP A 7 53.41 2.14 -4.05
N LEU A 8 53.16 2.16 -4.03
CA LEU A 8 52.25 2.23 -3.73
C LEU A 8 51.18 2.04 -3.57
N THR A 9 50.83 2.05 -3.60
CA THR A 9 49.81 1.92 -3.47
C THR A 9 48.73 1.74 -3.36
N PRO A 10 48.34 1.75 -3.24
CA PRO A 10 47.22 1.64 -3.11
C PRO A 10 46.15 1.61 -2.88
N LEU A 11 45.74 1.57 -2.92
CA LEU A 11 44.69 1.53 -2.72
C LEU A 11 43.61 1.42 -2.60
N PHE A 12 43.20 1.38 -2.61
CA PHE A 12 42.19 1.23 -2.47
C PHE A 12 41.11 1.29 -2.28
N ILE A 13 40.63 1.32 -2.24
CA ILE A 13 39.69 1.36 -2.14
C ILE A 13 38.66 1.14 -1.95
N LEU A 14 38.22 1.06 -1.77
CA LEU A 14 37.16 0.78 -1.57
C LEU A 14 36.03 1.00 -1.58
N SER A 15 35.65 1.03 -1.63
CA SER A 15 34.64 1.26 -1.63
C SER A 15 33.64 0.76 -1.39
N VAL A 16 33.03 0.72 -1.23
CA VAL A 16 32.07 0.30 -0.94
C VAL A 16 30.92 0.54 -0.97
N ALA A 17 30.44 0.43 -1.08
CA ALA A 17 29.41 0.70 -1.22
C ALA A 17 28.34 0.30 -0.71
N ALA A 18 27.78 0.51 -0.51
CA ALA A 18 26.78 0.23 0.00
C ALA A 18 25.68 0.07 -0.32
N PRO A 19 25.13 -0.33 -0.17
CA PRO A 19 24.01 -0.55 -0.49
C PRO A 19 22.96 -0.08 -0.07
N PRO A 20 22.42 0.02 -0.22
CA PRO A 20 21.43 0.35 0.26
C PRO A 20 20.33 -0.23 0.64
N MET A 21 20.17 -0.34 0.72
CA MET A 21 19.26 -0.65 0.91
C MET A 21 18.26 -0.50 1.19
N LEU A 22 18.14 -0.47 1.18
CA LEU A 22 17.35 -0.40 1.30
C LEU A 22 16.39 -0.69 1.67
N PHE A 23 16.13 -0.82 1.93
CA PHE A 23 15.30 -1.10 2.25
C PHE A 23 14.33 -0.94 2.59
N ALA A 24 14.43 -1.00 2.60
CA ALA A 24 13.70 -0.89 2.92
C ALA A 24 12.78 -0.59 3.19
N GLN A 25 12.78 -0.37 2.99
CA GLN A 25 11.98 0.15 3.23
C GLN A 25 10.77 -0.18 3.22
N ASP A 26 10.76 -0.08 3.78
CA ASP A 26 9.49 -0.36 4.01
C ASP A 26 8.56 0.45 3.32
N THR A 27 8.07 -0.03 2.25
CA THR A 27 7.09 0.67 1.52
C THR A 27 5.75 0.30 2.08
N LEU A 28 5.06 1.23 2.67
CA LEU A 28 3.72 1.01 3.15
C LEU A 28 2.76 0.94 1.97
N PRO A 29 1.72 0.14 2.08
CA PRO A 29 0.69 0.12 1.03
C PRO A 29 -0.04 1.44 0.99
N ARG A 30 -0.45 1.84 -0.21
CA ARG A 30 -1.11 3.11 -0.38
C ARG A 30 -2.08 3.06 -1.55
N PHE A 31 -3.31 3.46 -1.30
CA PHE A 31 -4.29 3.65 -2.36
C PHE A 31 -4.18 5.06 -2.88
N THR A 32 -4.17 5.20 -4.20
CA THR A 32 -4.03 6.51 -4.83
C THR A 32 -5.31 6.97 -5.50
N SER A 33 -6.17 6.06 -5.93
CA SER A 33 -7.43 6.46 -6.57
C SER A 33 -8.44 5.32 -6.50
N VAL A 34 -9.69 5.69 -6.64
CA VAL A 34 -10.81 4.74 -6.75
C VAL A 34 -11.64 5.13 -7.97
N ASP A 35 -12.21 4.12 -8.62
CA ASP A 35 -13.00 4.36 -9.82
C ASP A 35 -14.05 3.28 -9.95
N PRO A 36 -15.31 3.65 -9.92
CA PRO A 36 -15.86 4.98 -9.69
C PRO A 36 -15.71 5.39 -8.21
N ALA A 37 -15.81 6.69 -7.95
CA ALA A 37 -15.69 7.21 -6.59
C ALA A 37 -17.01 7.10 -5.84
N SER A 38 -18.05 6.59 -6.47
CA SER A 38 -19.34 6.36 -5.83
C SER A 38 -19.96 5.14 -6.48
N GLY A 39 -20.89 4.53 -5.74
CA GLY A 39 -21.57 3.36 -6.26
C GLY A 39 -22.64 2.88 -5.32
N LYS A 40 -23.44 1.93 -5.80
CA LYS A 40 -24.49 1.32 -5.02
C LYS A 40 -23.97 0.11 -4.29
N VAL A 41 -24.70 -0.31 -3.28
CA VAL A 41 -24.39 -1.56 -2.57
C VAL A 41 -24.29 -2.69 -3.61
N GLY A 42 -23.23 -3.48 -3.49
CA GLY A 42 -22.96 -4.57 -4.41
C GLY A 42 -22.09 -4.20 -5.60
N ALA A 43 -21.87 -2.92 -5.84
CA ALA A 43 -21.05 -2.48 -6.97
C ALA A 43 -19.58 -2.77 -6.70
N LEU A 44 -18.83 -2.96 -7.77
CA LEU A 44 -17.38 -3.15 -7.68
C LEU A 44 -16.68 -1.82 -7.94
N ILE A 45 -15.73 -1.52 -7.10
CA ILE A 45 -14.90 -0.31 -7.22
C ILE A 45 -13.50 -0.77 -7.51
N THR A 46 -12.86 -0.20 -8.52
CA THR A 46 -11.46 -0.47 -8.80
C THR A 46 -10.60 0.50 -8.02
N VAL A 47 -9.68 -0.03 -7.25
CA VAL A 47 -8.76 0.75 -6.44
C VAL A 47 -7.39 0.62 -7.05
N THR A 48 -6.74 1.75 -7.28
CA THR A 48 -5.37 1.79 -7.79
C THR A 48 -4.47 2.28 -6.68
N GLY A 49 -3.28 1.73 -6.62
CA GLY A 49 -2.34 2.14 -5.59
C GLY A 49 -0.95 1.60 -5.80
N GLU A 50 -0.19 1.58 -4.74
CA GLU A 50 1.19 1.10 -4.74
C GLU A 50 1.37 0.13 -3.60
N ASN A 51 2.06 -0.98 -3.88
CA ASN A 51 2.39 -1.99 -2.88
C ASN A 51 1.14 -2.54 -2.21
N ILE A 52 0.11 -2.84 -3.00
CA ILE A 52 -1.18 -3.27 -2.47
C ILE A 52 -1.49 -4.73 -2.79
N GLY A 53 -0.46 -5.55 -2.95
CA GLY A 53 -0.63 -6.96 -3.24
C GLY A 53 -1.09 -7.76 -2.04
N LYS A 54 -1.46 -9.01 -2.29
CA LYS A 54 -1.99 -9.89 -1.24
C LYS A 54 -0.97 -10.17 -0.15
N ASN A 55 0.30 -10.09 -0.48
CA ASN A 55 1.36 -10.34 0.50
C ASN A 55 1.55 -9.17 1.45
N VAL A 56 0.96 -8.02 1.16
CA VAL A 56 1.09 -6.82 1.98
C VAL A 56 -0.19 -6.53 2.74
N ILE A 57 -1.34 -6.70 2.08
CA ILE A 57 -2.64 -6.34 2.65
C ILE A 57 -3.35 -7.59 3.16
N ALA A 58 -3.70 -7.56 4.44
CA ALA A 58 -4.51 -8.62 5.02
C ALA A 58 -5.99 -8.37 4.81
N LYS A 59 -6.42 -7.14 5.03
CA LYS A 59 -7.85 -6.78 4.93
C LYS A 59 -7.99 -5.33 4.50
N VAL A 60 -9.13 -5.02 3.90
CA VAL A 60 -9.50 -3.66 3.53
C VAL A 60 -10.82 -3.34 4.21
N TYR A 61 -10.94 -2.10 4.67
CA TYR A 61 -12.14 -1.65 5.37
C TYR A 61 -12.66 -0.35 4.78
N PHE A 62 -13.96 -0.18 4.88
CA PHE A 62 -14.61 1.13 4.74
C PHE A 62 -14.82 1.67 6.14
N THR A 63 -14.49 2.92 6.37
CA THR A 63 -14.69 3.52 7.68
C THR A 63 -15.37 4.88 7.54
N ASP A 64 -16.27 5.17 8.48
CA ASP A 64 -16.87 6.50 8.59
C ASP A 64 -16.27 7.29 9.76
N GLY A 65 -15.19 6.75 10.34
CA GLY A 65 -14.55 7.38 11.49
C GLY A 65 -14.99 6.79 12.82
N GLN A 66 -16.13 6.09 12.84
CA GLN A 66 -16.64 5.45 14.03
C GLN A 66 -16.85 3.97 13.85
N ASN A 67 -17.27 3.57 12.66
CA ASN A 67 -17.54 2.18 12.36
C ASN A 67 -16.70 1.74 11.19
N ASP A 68 -16.11 0.55 11.30
CA ASP A 68 -15.29 -0.04 10.25
C ASP A 68 -16.01 -1.24 9.70
N ILE A 69 -16.13 -1.30 8.39
CA ILE A 69 -16.79 -2.40 7.71
C ILE A 69 -15.77 -3.11 6.85
N GLU A 70 -15.55 -4.38 7.10
CA GLU A 70 -14.63 -5.14 6.27
C GLU A 70 -15.22 -5.31 4.88
N VAL A 71 -14.42 -5.06 3.84
CA VAL A 71 -14.86 -5.26 2.46
C VAL A 71 -13.97 -6.31 1.83
N GLN A 72 -14.51 -7.01 0.84
CA GLN A 72 -13.78 -8.06 0.17
C GLN A 72 -13.03 -7.50 -1.01
N ALA A 73 -11.74 -7.82 -1.08
CA ALA A 73 -10.90 -7.43 -2.20
C ALA A 73 -10.81 -8.63 -3.15
N SER A 74 -10.80 -8.34 -4.44
CA SER A 74 -10.65 -9.35 -5.47
C SER A 74 -9.77 -8.82 -6.58
N ASP A 75 -9.34 -9.72 -7.48
CA ASP A 75 -8.47 -9.36 -8.63
C ASP A 75 -7.31 -8.49 -8.17
N GLN A 76 -6.65 -8.91 -7.12
CA GLN A 76 -5.63 -8.11 -6.46
C GLN A 76 -4.27 -8.29 -7.10
N THR A 77 -3.67 -7.19 -7.52
CA THR A 77 -2.29 -7.15 -7.99
C THR A 77 -1.52 -6.18 -7.10
N ASP A 78 -0.27 -5.94 -7.40
CA ASP A 78 0.53 -5.00 -6.61
C ASP A 78 0.06 -3.55 -6.76
N THR A 79 -0.68 -3.25 -7.81
CA THR A 79 -1.08 -1.87 -8.11
C THR A 79 -2.57 -1.67 -8.23
N THR A 80 -3.37 -2.73 -8.27
CA THR A 80 -4.82 -2.61 -8.39
C THR A 80 -5.50 -3.69 -7.57
N LEU A 81 -6.71 -3.40 -7.16
CA LEU A 81 -7.60 -4.41 -6.61
C LEU A 81 -9.03 -3.91 -6.77
N LYS A 82 -9.98 -4.81 -6.58
CA LYS A 82 -11.39 -4.43 -6.65
C LYS A 82 -12.01 -4.69 -5.29
N VAL A 83 -12.86 -3.79 -4.86
CA VAL A 83 -13.61 -3.98 -3.63
C VAL A 83 -15.09 -3.90 -3.96
N LYS A 84 -15.85 -4.71 -3.26
CA LYS A 84 -17.29 -4.73 -3.43
C LYS A 84 -17.92 -3.92 -2.31
N ILE A 85 -18.82 -3.02 -2.66
CA ILE A 85 -19.50 -2.21 -1.66
C ILE A 85 -20.40 -3.14 -0.84
N PRO A 86 -20.16 -3.23 0.48
CA PRO A 86 -20.89 -4.21 1.30
C PRO A 86 -22.33 -3.82 1.53
N ALA A 87 -23.15 -4.83 1.81
CA ALA A 87 -24.58 -4.60 2.03
C ALA A 87 -24.85 -3.73 3.26
N THR A 88 -23.90 -3.67 4.18
CA THR A 88 -24.05 -2.88 5.40
C THR A 88 -23.63 -1.42 5.22
N ALA A 89 -23.10 -1.05 4.06
CA ALA A 89 -22.77 0.34 3.79
C ALA A 89 -24.04 1.17 3.71
N LYS A 90 -23.98 2.38 4.26
CA LYS A 90 -25.16 3.25 4.35
C LYS A 90 -25.16 4.23 3.19
N VAL A 91 -26.32 4.36 2.58
CA VAL A 91 -26.53 5.31 1.49
C VAL A 91 -26.27 6.72 1.99
N GLY A 92 -25.58 7.51 1.17
CA GLY A 92 -25.29 8.89 1.49
C GLY A 92 -24.03 9.09 2.31
N VAL A 93 -23.42 8.02 2.78
CA VAL A 93 -22.19 8.11 3.56
C VAL A 93 -21.00 8.03 2.61
N ARG A 94 -20.00 8.80 2.93
CA ARG A 94 -18.76 8.81 2.16
C ARG A 94 -17.69 8.13 3.02
N TYR A 95 -17.40 6.90 2.68
CA TYR A 95 -16.46 6.08 3.45
C TYR A 95 -15.04 6.32 2.99
N LYS A 96 -14.14 6.37 3.95
CA LYS A 96 -12.70 6.36 3.70
C LYS A 96 -12.26 4.90 3.69
N LEU A 97 -11.29 4.57 2.88
CA LEU A 97 -10.75 3.21 2.87
C LEU A 97 -9.64 3.10 3.89
N MET A 98 -9.48 1.91 4.44
CA MET A 98 -8.41 1.57 5.36
C MET A 98 -7.80 0.24 4.97
N ILE A 99 -6.52 0.10 5.25
CA ILE A 99 -5.77 -1.13 4.99
C ILE A 99 -5.28 -1.70 6.31
N LEU A 100 -5.49 -2.99 6.50
CA LEU A 100 -4.81 -3.73 7.56
C LEU A 100 -3.67 -4.50 6.92
N THR A 101 -2.46 -4.26 7.37
CA THR A 101 -1.28 -4.89 6.79
C THR A 101 -1.07 -6.29 7.36
N ARG A 102 -0.36 -7.12 6.60
CA ARG A 102 0.06 -8.43 7.07
C ARG A 102 1.35 -8.30 7.86
N GLY A 103 1.70 -9.37 8.54
CA GLY A 103 2.97 -9.46 9.22
C GLY A 103 2.79 -9.65 10.70
N LYS A 104 3.91 -9.60 11.40
CA LYS A 104 3.90 -9.83 12.85
C LYS A 104 3.28 -8.68 13.60
N GLU A 105 3.37 -7.49 13.03
CA GLU A 105 2.79 -6.29 13.65
C GLU A 105 1.86 -5.63 12.66
N PRO A 106 0.64 -6.16 12.52
CA PRO A 106 -0.31 -5.58 11.58
C PRO A 106 -0.63 -4.14 11.95
N LYS A 107 -0.75 -3.30 10.95
CA LYS A 107 -1.08 -1.90 11.15
C LYS A 107 -2.34 -1.57 10.38
N LEU A 108 -3.16 -0.75 10.99
CA LEU A 108 -4.39 -0.27 10.38
C LEU A 108 -4.13 1.15 9.89
N ILE A 109 -4.16 1.35 8.59
CA ILE A 109 -3.73 2.60 7.99
C ILE A 109 -4.86 3.19 7.17
N GLU A 110 -5.31 4.39 7.55
CA GLU A 110 -6.32 5.10 6.77
C GLU A 110 -5.72 5.57 5.45
N GLN A 111 -6.54 5.53 4.43
CA GLN A 111 -6.12 5.91 3.09
C GLN A 111 -6.80 7.22 2.68
N PRO A 112 -6.19 7.98 1.76
CA PRO A 112 -6.76 9.28 1.37
C PRO A 112 -7.95 9.18 0.42
N VAL A 113 -8.30 7.99 -0.03
CA VAL A 113 -9.38 7.82 -1.01
C VAL A 113 -10.69 7.51 -0.32
N ARG A 114 -11.78 7.91 -0.94
CA ARG A 114 -13.12 7.76 -0.39
C ARG A 114 -14.08 7.26 -1.43
N VAL A 115 -15.13 6.58 -0.95
CA VAL A 115 -16.20 6.07 -1.80
C VAL A 115 -17.52 6.53 -1.21
N GLU A 116 -18.35 7.12 -2.05
CA GLU A 116 -19.67 7.56 -1.63
C GLU A 116 -20.71 6.51 -2.02
N ILE A 117 -21.63 6.22 -1.14
CA ILE A 117 -22.62 5.18 -1.36
C ILE A 117 -23.88 5.81 -1.94
N GLU A 118 -24.26 5.34 -3.11
CA GLU A 118 -25.43 5.83 -3.83
C GLU A 118 -26.63 4.97 -3.54
N GLU A 119 -27.78 5.60 -3.77
CA GLU A 119 -29.05 4.92 -3.62
C GLU A 119 -29.32 3.94 -4.73
#